data_3abe777d8acd79a7b7c60de4dd1e722d
#
_entry.id   3abe777d8acd79a7b7c60de4dd1e722d
#
_cell.length_a   1.000
_cell.length_b   1.000
_cell.length_c   1.000
_cell.angle_alpha   90.00
_cell.angle_beta   90.00
_cell.angle_gamma   90.00
#
_symmetry.space_group_name_H-M   'P 1'
#
loop_
_entity.id
_entity.type
_entity.pdbx_description
1 polymer ?
#
loop_
_entity_poly.entity_id
_entity_poly.type
_entity_poly.pdbx_seq_one_letter_code
_entity_poly.pdbx_strand_id
1 'polypeptide(L)'
;MVGLISGVRKNSLAADAGIKAGEKLCSVDGVQVKDIIELSFYTSDYEVNLEIEAIDGTRRQVHIEKYPDEDLGLEFDSAVFDRVATCYNNCVFCFVDQMIPGMRPGLYVRDDDYRLSFLYGNFITLTNMKDEDFERIIRTHLTPLYVSVHATDPQVRCQMMHNRFAGQLMERLQLLFDAGIQVHTQIVCCPGYNDGEILAKSFYDLYAQYPNVLTMAVVPVGTTKHREHLTQLATFTKEQAAEVVEQVTAWQERCRKETGKTFIYLGDEFYLLAEKPFPPTEWYDGFPQLENGIGLTANFMLEWDEALAQMQSFHPADPAVIPVGEGAYRVLEPLMAKLNSQFGSEHRFVPVPNSFFGGKVNVTGLLTGSDILANVQEKKIILPDVVLNNDKLFLDDMSLAQFKERYPGKVEIAKGAKELLHLLLER
;
A
#
# COMPACT_ATOMS: atom_id res chain seq x y z
N MET A 1 -3.67 21.22 19.56
CA MET A 1 -3.90 20.88 18.14
C MET A 1 -5.35 20.49 18.02
N VAL A 2 -6.01 20.76 16.92
CA VAL A 2 -7.46 20.65 16.79
C VAL A 2 -7.76 20.01 15.44
N GLY A 3 -8.81 19.20 15.37
CA GLY A 3 -9.26 18.58 14.11
C GLY A 3 -10.01 19.61 13.26
N LEU A 4 -9.47 19.99 12.11
CA LEU A 4 -10.18 20.84 11.14
C LEU A 4 -11.26 20.02 10.44
N ILE A 5 -12.53 20.40 10.63
CA ILE A 5 -13.69 19.75 10.02
C ILE A 5 -13.76 20.21 8.56
N SER A 6 -13.46 19.31 7.62
CA SER A 6 -13.50 19.59 6.18
C SER A 6 -14.89 19.42 5.59
N GLY A 7 -15.71 18.57 6.21
CA GLY A 7 -17.09 18.31 5.79
C GLY A 7 -17.98 17.87 6.94
N VAL A 8 -19.30 18.01 6.74
CA VAL A 8 -20.34 17.46 7.61
C VAL A 8 -21.36 16.77 6.73
N ARG A 9 -21.58 15.48 6.96
CA ARG A 9 -22.56 14.70 6.17
C ARG A 9 -23.97 15.21 6.38
N LYS A 10 -24.71 15.31 5.28
CA LYS A 10 -26.13 15.71 5.35
C LYS A 10 -26.95 14.70 6.17
N ASN A 11 -27.88 15.19 6.96
CA ASN A 11 -28.74 14.38 7.83
C ASN A 11 -27.93 13.54 8.84
N SER A 12 -26.85 14.09 9.36
CA SER A 12 -26.04 13.48 10.42
C SER A 12 -26.26 14.21 11.75
N LEU A 13 -25.87 13.58 12.85
CA LEU A 13 -25.97 14.17 14.19
C LEU A 13 -25.22 15.51 14.28
N ALA A 14 -24.03 15.60 13.67
CA ALA A 14 -23.28 16.84 13.63
C ALA A 14 -23.98 17.93 12.81
N ALA A 15 -24.66 17.59 11.71
CA ALA A 15 -25.43 18.55 10.92
C ALA A 15 -26.64 19.05 11.71
N ASP A 16 -27.38 18.18 12.39
CA ASP A 16 -28.53 18.52 13.23
C ASP A 16 -28.11 19.38 14.44
N ALA A 17 -26.91 19.15 14.98
CA ALA A 17 -26.30 19.94 16.02
C ALA A 17 -25.71 21.29 15.54
N GLY A 18 -25.82 21.59 14.24
CA GLY A 18 -25.40 22.86 13.64
C GLY A 18 -23.89 23.03 13.48
N ILE A 19 -23.12 21.93 13.46
CA ILE A 19 -21.70 21.95 13.15
C ILE A 19 -21.51 22.13 11.64
N LYS A 20 -20.47 22.88 11.25
CA LYS A 20 -20.20 23.23 9.84
C LYS A 20 -18.77 22.94 9.43
N ALA A 21 -18.58 22.71 8.14
CA ALA A 21 -17.25 22.67 7.54
C ALA A 21 -16.49 23.98 7.77
N GLY A 22 -15.19 23.89 8.03
CA GLY A 22 -14.32 25.02 8.39
C GLY A 22 -14.23 25.26 9.90
N GLU A 23 -15.09 24.69 10.73
CA GLU A 23 -14.98 24.71 12.19
C GLU A 23 -13.94 23.70 12.66
N LYS A 24 -13.53 23.80 13.93
CA LYS A 24 -12.51 22.91 14.50
C LYS A 24 -13.07 22.15 15.70
N LEU A 25 -12.83 20.86 15.74
CA LEU A 25 -13.05 20.03 16.92
C LEU A 25 -11.88 20.23 17.91
N CYS A 26 -12.16 20.76 19.08
CA CYS A 26 -11.16 21.04 20.12
C CYS A 26 -11.04 19.91 21.14
N SER A 27 -12.18 19.38 21.62
CA SER A 27 -12.20 18.29 22.60
C SER A 27 -13.52 17.52 22.52
N VAL A 28 -13.49 16.29 23.06
CA VAL A 28 -14.63 15.43 23.33
C VAL A 28 -14.68 15.19 24.85
N ASP A 29 -15.76 15.53 25.53
CA ASP A 29 -15.91 15.43 26.99
C ASP A 29 -14.73 16.02 27.78
N GLY A 30 -14.18 17.14 27.30
CA GLY A 30 -13.04 17.83 27.88
C GLY A 30 -11.67 17.22 27.54
N VAL A 31 -11.62 16.11 26.80
CA VAL A 31 -10.37 15.47 26.36
C VAL A 31 -10.02 15.96 24.96
N GLN A 32 -8.82 16.51 24.80
CA GLN A 32 -8.31 16.90 23.49
C GLN A 32 -7.99 15.66 22.64
N VAL A 33 -8.67 15.50 21.51
CA VAL A 33 -8.47 14.38 20.58
C VAL A 33 -7.38 14.70 19.56
N LYS A 34 -6.53 13.71 19.27
CA LYS A 34 -5.36 13.87 18.40
C LYS A 34 -5.55 13.26 17.01
N ASP A 35 -6.59 12.46 16.82
CA ASP A 35 -6.86 11.72 15.59
C ASP A 35 -8.28 11.16 15.58
N ILE A 36 -8.67 10.57 14.43
CA ILE A 36 -9.99 9.95 14.27
C ILE A 36 -10.19 8.69 15.13
N ILE A 37 -9.11 8.05 15.57
CA ILE A 37 -9.17 6.87 16.45
C ILE A 37 -9.64 7.30 17.84
N GLU A 38 -9.00 8.33 18.41
CA GLU A 38 -9.43 8.93 19.69
C GLU A 38 -10.83 9.52 19.59
N LEU A 39 -11.14 10.18 18.47
CA LEU A 39 -12.49 10.66 18.22
C LEU A 39 -13.51 9.52 18.33
N SER A 40 -13.31 8.44 17.56
CA SER A 40 -14.20 7.27 17.59
C SER A 40 -14.28 6.64 18.99
N PHE A 41 -13.14 6.54 19.70
CA PHE A 41 -13.10 5.96 21.03
C PHE A 41 -13.88 6.80 22.07
N TYR A 42 -13.67 8.12 22.10
CA TYR A 42 -14.36 9.00 23.06
C TYR A 42 -15.80 9.34 22.65
N THR A 43 -16.22 9.05 21.42
CA THR A 43 -17.61 9.22 20.99
C THR A 43 -18.42 7.94 20.98
N SER A 44 -17.90 6.84 21.55
CA SER A 44 -18.64 5.56 21.65
C SER A 44 -19.59 5.45 22.84
N ASP A 45 -20.00 6.58 23.42
CA ASP A 45 -20.97 6.65 24.51
C ASP A 45 -22.34 7.15 24.00
N TYR A 46 -23.38 7.07 24.85
CA TYR A 46 -24.76 7.52 24.54
C TYR A 46 -24.89 9.03 24.52
N GLU A 47 -24.03 9.75 25.23
CA GLU A 47 -23.99 11.21 25.32
C GLU A 47 -22.56 11.69 25.12
N VAL A 48 -22.36 12.67 24.25
CA VAL A 48 -21.04 13.25 24.01
C VAL A 48 -21.13 14.77 24.00
N ASN A 49 -20.12 15.43 24.58
CA ASN A 49 -20.00 16.89 24.59
C ASN A 49 -18.78 17.28 23.76
N LEU A 50 -19.03 17.94 22.64
CA LEU A 50 -17.98 18.41 21.73
C LEU A 50 -17.70 19.89 22.01
N GLU A 51 -16.43 20.26 22.20
CA GLU A 51 -16.01 21.64 22.14
C GLU A 51 -15.64 22.01 20.71
N ILE A 52 -16.39 22.89 20.10
CA ILE A 52 -16.22 23.32 18.70
C ILE A 52 -15.76 24.77 18.68
N GLU A 53 -14.69 25.05 17.94
CA GLU A 53 -14.22 26.41 17.62
C GLU A 53 -14.73 26.83 16.25
N ALA A 54 -15.57 27.85 16.21
CA ALA A 54 -16.10 28.42 14.99
C ALA A 54 -15.02 29.14 14.18
N ILE A 55 -15.34 29.48 12.92
CA ILE A 55 -14.39 30.15 11.99
C ILE A 55 -13.93 31.50 12.53
N ASP A 56 -14.76 32.20 13.29
CA ASP A 56 -14.44 33.48 13.94
C ASP A 56 -13.61 33.32 15.24
N GLY A 57 -13.29 32.10 15.66
CA GLY A 57 -12.55 31.75 16.85
C GLY A 57 -13.39 31.64 18.13
N THR A 58 -14.72 31.81 18.05
CA THR A 58 -15.60 31.60 19.21
C THR A 58 -15.74 30.12 19.51
N ARG A 59 -15.78 29.76 20.81
CA ARG A 59 -15.95 28.35 21.22
C ARG A 59 -17.33 28.13 21.78
N ARG A 60 -17.90 26.98 21.46
CA ARG A 60 -19.18 26.51 21.99
C ARG A 60 -19.12 25.05 22.36
N GLN A 61 -19.93 24.66 23.34
CA GLN A 61 -20.20 23.26 23.64
C GLN A 61 -21.40 22.81 22.81
N VAL A 62 -21.27 21.60 22.24
CA VAL A 62 -22.31 20.93 21.46
C VAL A 62 -22.58 19.60 22.13
N HIS A 63 -23.75 19.44 22.72
CA HIS A 63 -24.21 18.20 23.32
C HIS A 63 -24.96 17.37 22.29
N ILE A 64 -24.62 16.09 22.18
CA ILE A 64 -25.23 15.14 21.24
C ILE A 64 -25.59 13.85 21.98
N GLU A 65 -26.88 13.47 21.91
CA GLU A 65 -27.35 12.15 22.30
C GLU A 65 -27.33 11.22 21.09
N LYS A 66 -26.81 10.01 21.24
CA LYS A 66 -26.61 9.04 20.14
C LYS A 66 -26.53 7.61 20.66
N TYR A 67 -26.67 6.65 19.75
CA TYR A 67 -26.26 5.27 20.06
C TYR A 67 -24.72 5.13 19.97
N PRO A 68 -24.10 4.23 20.76
CA PRO A 68 -22.64 4.07 20.80
C PRO A 68 -21.96 3.85 19.44
N ASP A 69 -22.62 3.12 18.54
CA ASP A 69 -22.16 2.79 17.18
C ASP A 69 -22.60 3.82 16.12
N GLU A 70 -23.35 4.84 16.49
CA GLU A 70 -23.81 5.86 15.56
C GLU A 70 -22.74 6.91 15.29
N ASP A 71 -22.43 7.12 14.01
CA ASP A 71 -21.39 8.05 13.57
C ASP A 71 -21.91 9.51 13.60
N LEU A 72 -21.09 10.40 14.14
CA LEU A 72 -21.41 11.83 14.19
C LEU A 72 -21.57 12.47 12.81
N GLY A 73 -20.90 11.95 11.78
CA GLY A 73 -20.92 12.49 10.41
C GLY A 73 -19.94 13.65 10.20
N LEU A 74 -18.91 13.75 11.02
CA LEU A 74 -17.79 14.68 10.83
C LEU A 74 -16.78 14.11 9.82
N GLU A 75 -16.32 14.95 8.90
CA GLU A 75 -15.28 14.61 7.93
C GLU A 75 -14.06 15.50 8.16
N PHE A 76 -12.86 14.91 7.98
CA PHE A 76 -11.59 15.58 8.21
C PHE A 76 -10.66 15.34 7.01
N ASP A 77 -9.86 16.34 6.64
CA ASP A 77 -8.86 16.19 5.56
C ASP A 77 -7.68 15.27 5.96
N SER A 78 -7.47 15.09 7.27
CA SER A 78 -6.44 14.24 7.82
C SER A 78 -6.99 13.37 8.93
N ALA A 79 -6.63 12.10 8.94
CA ALA A 79 -6.93 11.20 10.06
C ALA A 79 -6.19 11.58 11.36
N VAL A 80 -5.13 12.37 11.24
CA VAL A 80 -4.25 12.79 12.34
C VAL A 80 -4.37 14.30 12.50
N PHE A 81 -4.77 14.80 13.68
CA PHE A 81 -5.01 16.22 13.95
C PHE A 81 -3.77 16.95 14.47
N ASP A 82 -2.75 16.21 14.87
CA ASP A 82 -1.44 16.73 15.21
C ASP A 82 -0.47 16.56 14.02
N ARG A 83 0.70 16.02 14.23
CA ARG A 83 1.66 15.72 13.15
C ARG A 83 1.83 14.23 13.01
N VAL A 84 1.93 13.78 11.77
CA VAL A 84 2.34 12.41 11.45
C VAL A 84 3.72 12.16 12.04
N ALA A 85 3.89 11.04 12.75
CA ALA A 85 5.18 10.64 13.28
C ALA A 85 6.13 10.29 12.12
N THR A 86 7.30 10.93 12.13
CA THR A 86 8.28 10.82 11.04
C THR A 86 9.29 9.72 11.32
N CYS A 87 9.65 8.94 10.30
CA CYS A 87 10.71 7.96 10.36
C CYS A 87 12.10 8.64 10.43
N TYR A 88 12.89 8.29 11.44
CA TYR A 88 14.26 8.78 11.64
C TYR A 88 15.34 7.78 11.22
N ASN A 89 14.96 6.64 10.64
CA ASN A 89 15.90 5.65 10.16
C ASN A 89 16.59 6.14 8.88
N ASN A 90 17.79 5.63 8.62
CA ASN A 90 18.53 5.85 7.39
C ASN A 90 18.82 4.50 6.71
N CYS A 91 17.74 3.79 6.36
CA CYS A 91 17.81 2.44 5.83
C CYS A 91 18.56 2.39 4.50
N VAL A 92 19.45 1.40 4.36
CA VAL A 92 20.23 1.20 3.12
C VAL A 92 19.36 1.03 1.87
N PHE A 93 18.12 0.59 2.06
CA PHE A 93 17.14 0.30 1.00
C PHE A 93 16.01 1.36 0.89
N CYS A 94 16.05 2.47 1.65
CA CYS A 94 14.95 3.43 1.67
C CYS A 94 14.62 3.94 0.27
N PHE A 95 13.37 3.73 -0.18
CA PHE A 95 12.94 4.16 -1.50
C PHE A 95 12.72 5.68 -1.56
N VAL A 96 12.27 6.29 -0.45
CA VAL A 96 12.08 7.75 -0.36
C VAL A 96 13.39 8.51 -0.57
N ASP A 97 14.52 7.95 -0.12
CA ASP A 97 15.85 8.57 -0.33
C ASP A 97 16.34 8.51 -1.78
N GLN A 98 15.66 7.74 -2.62
CA GLN A 98 15.95 7.58 -4.04
C GLN A 98 15.04 8.45 -4.92
N MET A 99 14.14 9.24 -4.32
CA MET A 99 13.24 10.11 -5.05
C MET A 99 13.98 11.30 -5.66
N ILE A 100 13.54 11.72 -6.84
CA ILE A 100 14.11 12.88 -7.55
C ILE A 100 13.75 14.14 -6.77
N PRO A 101 14.70 15.06 -6.49
CA PRO A 101 14.40 16.33 -5.83
C PRO A 101 13.45 17.20 -6.64
N GLY A 102 12.59 17.97 -5.95
CA GLY A 102 11.75 18.99 -6.57
C GLY A 102 10.37 18.53 -7.04
N MET A 103 9.98 17.30 -6.71
CA MET A 103 8.62 16.78 -6.95
C MET A 103 7.67 17.21 -5.81
N ARG A 104 6.36 16.88 -5.95
CA ARG A 104 5.35 17.18 -4.94
C ARG A 104 5.71 16.66 -3.53
N PRO A 105 5.38 17.41 -2.46
CA PRO A 105 5.80 17.06 -1.08
C PRO A 105 5.39 15.67 -0.63
N GLY A 106 4.23 15.16 -1.11
CA GLY A 106 3.73 13.83 -0.73
C GLY A 106 4.67 12.67 -1.07
N LEU A 107 5.58 12.83 -2.06
CA LEU A 107 6.54 11.80 -2.44
C LEU A 107 7.75 11.69 -1.48
N TYR A 108 7.90 12.63 -0.56
CA TYR A 108 9.01 12.66 0.42
C TYR A 108 8.54 12.39 1.85
N VAL A 109 7.27 12.01 2.01
CA VAL A 109 6.74 11.68 3.34
C VAL A 109 7.39 10.39 3.83
N ARG A 110 8.01 10.48 5.00
CA ARG A 110 8.60 9.35 5.73
C ARG A 110 7.75 9.11 6.97
N ASP A 111 6.60 8.52 6.78
CA ASP A 111 5.76 8.18 7.92
C ASP A 111 6.31 6.97 8.68
N ASP A 112 6.12 6.99 9.99
CA ASP A 112 6.39 5.88 10.91
C ASP A 112 5.39 5.99 12.07
N ASP A 113 4.10 6.13 11.70
CA ASP A 113 3.01 6.46 12.61
C ASP A 113 2.08 5.25 12.79
N TYR A 114 2.00 4.71 14.00
CA TYR A 114 1.18 3.55 14.31
C TYR A 114 -0.32 3.78 14.05
N ARG A 115 -0.79 5.05 14.07
CA ARG A 115 -2.17 5.39 13.74
C ARG A 115 -2.46 5.15 12.26
N LEU A 116 -1.52 5.54 11.37
CA LEU A 116 -1.63 5.27 9.94
C LEU A 116 -1.44 3.78 9.64
N SER A 117 -0.64 3.08 10.45
CA SER A 117 -0.53 1.62 10.37
C SER A 117 -1.88 0.95 10.61
N PHE A 118 -2.56 1.30 11.70
CA PHE A 118 -3.87 0.75 12.03
C PHE A 118 -4.95 1.14 11.02
N LEU A 119 -4.98 2.41 10.57
CA LEU A 119 -6.04 2.93 9.71
C LEU A 119 -5.90 2.53 8.24
N TYR A 120 -4.66 2.46 7.75
CA TYR A 120 -4.37 2.34 6.32
C TYR A 120 -3.38 1.23 5.95
N GLY A 121 -2.89 0.47 6.93
CA GLY A 121 -1.93 -0.60 6.66
C GLY A 121 -0.50 -0.13 6.39
N ASN A 122 -0.16 1.12 6.73
CA ASN A 122 1.20 1.64 6.57
C ASN A 122 2.17 0.87 7.48
N PHE A 123 3.33 0.50 6.94
CA PHE A 123 4.32 -0.25 7.69
C PHE A 123 5.16 0.65 8.59
N ILE A 124 5.15 0.37 9.89
CA ILE A 124 5.92 1.09 10.90
C ILE A 124 7.15 0.30 11.34
N THR A 125 8.17 1.01 11.78
CA THR A 125 9.44 0.38 12.17
C THR A 125 9.51 0.04 13.66
N LEU A 126 8.62 0.56 14.47
CA LEU A 126 8.65 0.52 15.94
C LEU A 126 9.90 1.20 16.56
N THR A 127 10.73 1.91 15.78
CA THR A 127 12.00 2.48 16.30
C THR A 127 11.84 3.86 16.90
N ASN A 128 10.81 4.62 16.51
CA ASN A 128 10.54 6.00 16.98
C ASN A 128 9.46 6.09 18.07
N MET A 129 8.88 4.94 18.44
CA MET A 129 7.80 4.88 19.42
C MET A 129 8.33 4.96 20.85
N LYS A 130 7.58 5.65 21.70
CA LYS A 130 7.79 5.77 23.15
C LYS A 130 6.87 4.82 23.90
N ASP A 131 7.10 4.67 25.20
CA ASP A 131 6.28 3.82 26.07
C ASP A 131 4.81 4.24 26.06
N GLU A 132 4.54 5.57 26.01
CA GLU A 132 3.18 6.12 25.97
C GLU A 132 2.43 5.69 24.68
N ASP A 133 3.15 5.49 23.56
CA ASP A 133 2.56 5.03 22.30
C ASP A 133 2.13 3.56 22.43
N PHE A 134 2.97 2.71 23.05
CA PHE A 134 2.62 1.32 23.32
C PHE A 134 1.45 1.22 24.31
N GLU A 135 1.46 1.99 25.40
CA GLU A 135 0.36 2.05 26.34
C GLU A 135 -0.96 2.45 25.67
N ARG A 136 -0.90 3.40 24.73
CA ARG A 136 -2.08 3.80 23.97
C ARG A 136 -2.57 2.69 23.04
N ILE A 137 -1.69 2.06 22.25
CA ILE A 137 -2.04 0.95 21.36
C ILE A 137 -2.75 -0.16 22.17
N ILE A 138 -2.18 -0.50 23.32
CA ILE A 138 -2.72 -1.55 24.20
C ILE A 138 -4.08 -1.15 24.76
N ARG A 139 -4.20 0.07 25.32
CA ARG A 139 -5.44 0.57 25.91
C ARG A 139 -6.59 0.66 24.91
N THR A 140 -6.29 1.11 23.67
CA THR A 140 -7.30 1.26 22.61
C THR A 140 -7.40 0.03 21.71
N HIS A 141 -6.62 -1.02 21.98
CA HIS A 141 -6.59 -2.29 21.27
C HIS A 141 -6.47 -2.14 19.75
N LEU A 142 -5.46 -1.37 19.28
CA LEU A 142 -5.21 -1.14 17.86
C LEU A 142 -4.59 -2.37 17.22
N THR A 143 -5.40 -3.18 16.58
CA THR A 143 -5.01 -4.46 15.97
C THR A 143 -5.78 -4.70 14.66
N PRO A 144 -5.16 -5.25 13.59
CA PRO A 144 -3.73 -5.50 13.48
C PRO A 144 -2.90 -4.23 13.18
N LEU A 145 -1.60 -4.29 13.47
CA LEU A 145 -0.63 -3.31 13.00
C LEU A 145 0.23 -3.91 11.87
N TYR A 146 0.85 -3.05 11.08
CA TYR A 146 1.75 -3.45 10.01
C TYR A 146 3.19 -3.04 10.37
N VAL A 147 4.10 -4.01 10.46
CA VAL A 147 5.45 -3.81 11.01
C VAL A 147 6.54 -4.13 10.00
N SER A 148 7.41 -3.16 9.74
CA SER A 148 8.65 -3.32 8.99
C SER A 148 9.70 -4.04 9.84
N VAL A 149 9.93 -5.31 9.53
CA VAL A 149 10.86 -6.17 10.28
C VAL A 149 12.27 -6.11 9.70
N HIS A 150 12.42 -6.41 8.44
CA HIS A 150 13.65 -6.52 7.64
C HIS A 150 14.60 -7.63 8.10
N ALA A 151 14.85 -7.77 9.40
CA ALA A 151 15.52 -8.91 10.03
C ALA A 151 15.12 -9.02 11.51
N THR A 152 15.00 -10.24 12.03
CA THR A 152 14.86 -10.48 13.49
C THR A 152 16.22 -10.50 14.18
N ASP A 153 17.31 -10.70 13.42
CA ASP A 153 18.66 -10.55 13.96
C ASP A 153 18.90 -9.08 14.32
N PRO A 154 19.20 -8.76 15.63
CA PRO A 154 19.33 -7.40 16.09
C PRO A 154 20.47 -6.62 15.43
N GLN A 155 21.58 -7.29 15.13
CA GLN A 155 22.76 -6.65 14.56
C GLN A 155 22.54 -6.33 13.09
N VAL A 156 22.02 -7.29 12.33
CA VAL A 156 21.66 -7.11 10.93
C VAL A 156 20.63 -5.98 10.77
N ARG A 157 19.59 -5.97 11.61
CA ARG A 157 18.56 -4.93 11.57
C ARG A 157 19.14 -3.54 11.85
N CYS A 158 19.98 -3.40 12.89
CA CYS A 158 20.67 -2.14 13.20
C CYS A 158 21.54 -1.68 12.03
N GLN A 159 22.26 -2.59 11.39
CA GLN A 159 23.10 -2.29 10.23
C GLN A 159 22.28 -1.83 9.02
N MET A 160 21.18 -2.52 8.70
CA MET A 160 20.33 -2.19 7.56
C MET A 160 19.61 -0.87 7.73
N MET A 161 19.18 -0.54 8.94
CA MET A 161 18.40 0.67 9.23
C MET A 161 19.26 1.86 9.69
N HIS A 162 20.56 1.66 9.87
CA HIS A 162 21.48 2.64 10.47
C HIS A 162 20.92 3.26 11.77
N ASN A 163 20.29 2.42 12.60
CA ASN A 163 19.67 2.83 13.84
C ASN A 163 19.97 1.82 14.95
N ARG A 164 20.66 2.27 16.01
CA ARG A 164 21.04 1.43 17.16
C ARG A 164 19.85 0.87 17.95
N PHE A 165 18.68 1.51 17.87
CA PHE A 165 17.47 1.05 18.56
C PHE A 165 16.68 0.02 17.74
N ALA A 166 17.03 -0.18 16.48
CA ALA A 166 16.35 -1.13 15.60
C ALA A 166 16.46 -2.59 16.09
N GLY A 167 17.49 -2.93 16.87
CA GLY A 167 17.67 -4.25 17.43
C GLY A 167 16.66 -4.66 18.49
N GLN A 168 15.86 -3.74 19.04
CA GLN A 168 14.84 -4.02 20.06
C GLN A 168 13.53 -4.56 19.49
N LEU A 169 13.49 -4.96 18.22
CA LEU A 169 12.25 -5.36 17.54
C LEU A 169 11.48 -6.44 18.27
N MET A 170 12.14 -7.57 18.60
CA MET A 170 11.45 -8.73 19.19
C MET A 170 10.92 -8.44 20.61
N GLU A 171 11.62 -7.60 21.38
CA GLU A 171 11.13 -7.14 22.69
C GLU A 171 9.87 -6.29 22.53
N ARG A 172 9.86 -5.36 21.57
CA ARG A 172 8.70 -4.49 21.28
C ARG A 172 7.50 -5.27 20.72
N LEU A 173 7.75 -6.24 19.87
CA LEU A 173 6.70 -7.16 19.41
C LEU A 173 6.11 -7.97 20.55
N GLN A 174 6.94 -8.46 21.45
CA GLN A 174 6.47 -9.24 22.61
C GLN A 174 5.53 -8.41 23.50
N LEU A 175 5.83 -7.12 23.74
CA LEU A 175 4.92 -6.23 24.49
C LEU A 175 3.54 -6.12 23.82
N LEU A 176 3.49 -6.06 22.49
CA LEU A 176 2.24 -6.03 21.73
C LEU A 176 1.51 -7.37 21.81
N PHE A 177 2.23 -8.49 21.68
CA PHE A 177 1.66 -9.84 21.70
C PHE A 177 1.09 -10.20 23.08
N ASP A 178 1.76 -9.81 24.18
CA ASP A 178 1.28 -10.02 25.55
C ASP A 178 -0.05 -9.29 25.81
N ALA A 179 -0.33 -8.23 25.03
CA ALA A 179 -1.59 -7.49 25.08
C ALA A 179 -2.62 -7.94 24.01
N GLY A 180 -2.34 -9.01 23.27
CA GLY A 180 -3.24 -9.52 22.22
C GLY A 180 -3.27 -8.71 20.94
N ILE A 181 -2.30 -7.81 20.71
CA ILE A 181 -2.17 -7.06 19.46
C ILE A 181 -1.51 -7.94 18.41
N GLN A 182 -2.17 -8.12 17.28
CA GLN A 182 -1.66 -8.88 16.15
C GLN A 182 -0.94 -7.98 15.16
N VAL A 183 -0.04 -8.55 14.35
CA VAL A 183 0.70 -7.80 13.36
C VAL A 183 0.79 -8.53 12.01
N HIS A 184 0.79 -7.74 10.93
CA HIS A 184 1.33 -8.12 9.63
C HIS A 184 2.77 -7.65 9.54
N THR A 185 3.66 -8.45 8.96
CA THR A 185 5.08 -8.11 8.90
C THR A 185 5.60 -8.01 7.47
N GLN A 186 6.62 -7.16 7.27
CA GLN A 186 7.28 -6.98 5.97
C GLN A 186 8.79 -7.06 6.11
N ILE A 187 9.42 -7.71 5.14
CA ILE A 187 10.87 -7.73 4.93
C ILE A 187 11.17 -7.20 3.52
N VAL A 188 11.89 -6.09 3.44
CA VAL A 188 12.58 -5.70 2.21
C VAL A 188 13.86 -6.52 2.14
N CYS A 189 13.90 -7.50 1.25
CA CYS A 189 15.00 -8.44 1.10
C CYS A 189 16.09 -7.85 0.23
N CYS A 190 17.29 -7.75 0.77
CA CYS A 190 18.47 -7.16 0.14
C CYS A 190 19.55 -8.23 0.01
N PRO A 191 20.00 -8.57 -1.21
CA PRO A 191 21.06 -9.57 -1.42
C PRO A 191 22.32 -9.25 -0.61
N GLY A 192 22.82 -10.24 0.14
CA GLY A 192 24.01 -10.13 0.98
C GLY A 192 23.81 -9.40 2.31
N TYR A 193 22.59 -8.97 2.65
CA TYR A 193 22.25 -8.39 3.96
C TYR A 193 21.36 -9.31 4.79
N ASN A 194 20.16 -9.58 4.29
CA ASN A 194 19.10 -10.29 5.02
C ASN A 194 18.44 -11.41 4.21
N ASP A 195 19.06 -11.87 3.16
CA ASP A 195 18.70 -13.06 2.39
C ASP A 195 19.24 -14.36 3.04
N GLY A 196 19.03 -15.49 2.39
CA GLY A 196 19.57 -16.80 2.79
C GLY A 196 19.24 -17.17 4.26
N GLU A 197 20.28 -17.41 5.05
CA GLU A 197 20.14 -17.85 6.46
C GLU A 197 19.51 -16.79 7.38
N ILE A 198 19.75 -15.50 7.10
CA ILE A 198 19.12 -14.40 7.87
C ILE A 198 17.62 -14.33 7.59
N LEU A 199 17.20 -14.53 6.33
CA LEU A 199 15.78 -14.66 5.98
C LEU A 199 15.16 -15.87 6.66
N ALA A 200 15.86 -17.01 6.64
CA ALA A 200 15.42 -18.23 7.31
C ALA A 200 15.21 -18.01 8.82
N LYS A 201 16.19 -17.39 9.48
CA LYS A 201 16.08 -17.04 10.90
C LYS A 201 14.85 -16.16 11.15
N SER A 202 14.66 -15.12 10.34
CA SER A 202 13.51 -14.21 10.48
C SER A 202 12.17 -14.94 10.28
N PHE A 203 12.09 -15.87 9.32
CA PHE A 203 10.91 -16.72 9.13
C PHE A 203 10.60 -17.54 10.39
N TYR A 204 11.59 -18.27 10.91
CA TYR A 204 11.34 -19.13 12.08
C TYR A 204 10.99 -18.34 13.33
N ASP A 205 11.65 -17.21 13.58
CA ASP A 205 11.36 -16.36 14.73
C ASP A 205 9.92 -15.80 14.67
N LEU A 206 9.49 -15.33 13.47
CA LEU A 206 8.14 -14.76 13.28
C LEU A 206 7.07 -15.85 13.24
N TYR A 207 7.33 -16.98 12.59
CA TYR A 207 6.39 -18.10 12.54
C TYR A 207 6.14 -18.72 13.92
N ALA A 208 7.15 -18.72 14.79
CA ALA A 208 6.98 -19.16 16.18
C ALA A 208 6.02 -18.27 16.98
N GLN A 209 5.72 -17.06 16.50
CA GLN A 209 4.76 -16.12 17.10
C GLN A 209 3.34 -16.22 16.51
N TYR A 210 3.10 -17.17 15.59
CA TYR A 210 1.75 -17.39 15.08
C TYR A 210 0.79 -17.83 16.21
N PRO A 211 -0.44 -17.29 16.35
CA PRO A 211 -1.15 -16.38 15.43
C PRO A 211 -1.01 -14.88 15.75
N ASN A 212 -0.08 -14.46 16.63
CA ASN A 212 0.14 -13.03 16.89
C ASN A 212 0.76 -12.34 15.67
N VAL A 213 1.68 -12.98 14.97
CA VAL A 213 2.08 -12.62 13.63
C VAL A 213 1.13 -13.28 12.64
N LEU A 214 0.34 -12.48 11.94
CA LEU A 214 -0.67 -12.96 10.99
C LEU A 214 -0.04 -13.38 9.67
N THR A 215 0.86 -12.55 9.14
CA THR A 215 1.51 -12.76 7.84
C THR A 215 2.92 -12.18 7.81
N MET A 216 3.75 -12.75 6.95
CA MET A 216 5.09 -12.25 6.64
C MET A 216 5.21 -11.99 5.13
N ALA A 217 5.37 -10.72 4.75
CA ALA A 217 5.67 -10.33 3.37
C ALA A 217 7.18 -10.25 3.15
N VAL A 218 7.64 -10.73 2.01
CA VAL A 218 9.03 -10.59 1.57
C VAL A 218 9.05 -9.98 0.17
N VAL A 219 9.56 -8.76 0.06
CA VAL A 219 9.65 -8.03 -1.22
C VAL A 219 11.11 -7.79 -1.58
N PRO A 220 11.51 -7.85 -2.84
CA PRO A 220 12.89 -7.57 -3.23
C PRO A 220 13.17 -6.07 -3.10
N VAL A 221 14.42 -5.72 -2.84
CA VAL A 221 14.85 -4.33 -2.81
C VAL A 221 14.72 -3.68 -4.18
N GLY A 222 13.98 -2.58 -4.25
CA GLY A 222 13.91 -1.72 -5.43
C GLY A 222 15.04 -0.70 -5.46
N THR A 223 15.74 -0.59 -6.60
CA THR A 223 16.80 0.40 -6.79
C THR A 223 16.54 1.27 -8.01
N THR A 224 16.79 2.58 -7.87
CA THR A 224 16.70 3.56 -8.95
C THR A 224 18.08 4.04 -9.38
N LYS A 225 18.14 4.79 -10.48
CA LYS A 225 19.37 5.47 -10.91
C LYS A 225 19.80 6.63 -10.01
N HIS A 226 18.95 7.05 -9.07
CA HIS A 226 19.18 8.20 -8.19
C HIS A 226 19.84 7.80 -6.85
N ARG A 227 20.75 6.82 -6.89
CA ARG A 227 21.44 6.28 -5.71
C ARG A 227 22.92 6.66 -5.61
N GLU A 228 23.38 7.64 -6.34
CA GLU A 228 24.82 7.98 -6.41
C GLU A 228 25.44 8.30 -5.03
N HIS A 229 24.63 8.86 -4.11
CA HIS A 229 25.08 9.25 -2.77
C HIS A 229 24.64 8.27 -1.66
N LEU A 230 24.00 7.15 -2.03
CA LEU A 230 23.49 6.17 -1.08
C LEU A 230 24.38 4.92 -1.06
N THR A 231 24.18 4.12 0.00
CA THR A 231 24.86 2.81 0.11
C THR A 231 24.62 1.98 -1.13
N GLN A 232 25.66 1.44 -1.72
CA GLN A 232 25.57 0.57 -2.89
C GLN A 232 24.85 -0.71 -2.51
N LEU A 233 23.80 -1.05 -3.24
CA LEU A 233 23.03 -2.28 -3.08
C LEU A 233 23.02 -3.07 -4.38
N ALA A 234 23.25 -4.36 -4.27
CA ALA A 234 22.95 -5.29 -5.34
C ALA A 234 21.43 -5.50 -5.46
N THR A 235 20.96 -5.76 -6.66
CA THR A 235 19.62 -6.30 -6.91
C THR A 235 19.73 -7.80 -7.13
N PHE A 236 18.65 -8.52 -6.91
CA PHE A 236 18.62 -9.96 -7.18
C PHE A 236 18.92 -10.27 -8.64
N THR A 237 19.75 -11.28 -8.89
CA THR A 237 19.83 -11.96 -10.18
C THR A 237 18.67 -12.93 -10.31
N LYS A 238 18.45 -13.45 -11.52
CA LYS A 238 17.44 -14.49 -11.76
C LYS A 238 17.64 -15.71 -10.87
N GLU A 239 18.89 -16.16 -10.76
CA GLU A 239 19.28 -17.34 -9.98
C GLU A 239 19.03 -17.12 -8.49
N GLN A 240 19.45 -15.98 -7.94
CA GLN A 240 19.22 -15.61 -6.55
C GLN A 240 17.71 -15.46 -6.24
N ALA A 241 16.96 -14.86 -7.16
CA ALA A 241 15.50 -14.77 -6.99
C ALA A 241 14.86 -16.17 -7.02
N ALA A 242 15.33 -17.09 -7.86
CA ALA A 242 14.84 -18.46 -7.90
C ALA A 242 15.13 -19.22 -6.60
N GLU A 243 16.33 -19.03 -6.00
CA GLU A 243 16.66 -19.62 -4.70
C GLU A 243 15.72 -19.12 -3.60
N VAL A 244 15.39 -17.81 -3.57
CA VAL A 244 14.41 -17.27 -2.61
C VAL A 244 13.02 -17.85 -2.84
N VAL A 245 12.57 -17.96 -4.10
CA VAL A 245 11.27 -18.56 -4.43
C VAL A 245 11.21 -20.02 -3.97
N GLU A 246 12.23 -20.81 -4.21
CA GLU A 246 12.30 -22.21 -3.79
C GLU A 246 12.30 -22.34 -2.27
N GLN A 247 13.10 -21.55 -1.57
CA GLN A 247 13.17 -21.53 -0.11
C GLN A 247 11.81 -21.18 0.51
N VAL A 248 11.17 -20.11 0.01
CA VAL A 248 9.89 -19.65 0.54
C VAL A 248 8.76 -20.61 0.20
N THR A 249 8.75 -21.20 -1.00
CA THR A 249 7.75 -22.22 -1.37
C THR A 249 7.76 -23.39 -0.39
N ALA A 250 8.93 -23.89 0.00
CA ALA A 250 9.04 -24.96 0.99
C ALA A 250 8.46 -24.55 2.36
N TRP A 251 8.63 -23.28 2.77
CA TRP A 251 8.03 -22.76 4.00
C TRP A 251 6.51 -22.60 3.89
N GLN A 252 6.02 -22.13 2.75
CA GLN A 252 4.59 -22.03 2.46
C GLN A 252 3.90 -23.39 2.56
N GLU A 253 4.47 -24.41 1.94
CA GLU A 253 3.96 -25.79 2.01
C GLU A 253 3.90 -26.31 3.47
N ARG A 254 4.94 -26.02 4.24
CA ARG A 254 4.98 -26.36 5.67
C ARG A 254 3.88 -25.64 6.45
N CYS A 255 3.77 -24.31 6.31
CA CYS A 255 2.77 -23.53 7.02
C CYS A 255 1.35 -24.00 6.67
N ARG A 256 1.06 -24.21 5.39
CA ARG A 256 -0.24 -24.74 4.95
C ARG A 256 -0.57 -26.10 5.53
N LYS A 257 0.42 -26.99 5.63
CA LYS A 257 0.25 -28.31 6.27
C LYS A 257 -0.02 -28.20 7.77
N GLU A 258 0.62 -27.28 8.47
CA GLU A 258 0.53 -27.11 9.92
C GLU A 258 -0.70 -26.29 10.36
N THR A 259 -1.05 -25.24 9.61
CA THR A 259 -2.07 -24.24 10.01
C THR A 259 -3.22 -24.06 9.02
N GLY A 260 -3.11 -24.61 7.82
CA GLY A 260 -4.05 -24.34 6.71
C GLY A 260 -3.85 -22.98 6.04
N LYS A 261 -2.87 -22.17 6.47
CA LYS A 261 -2.56 -20.83 5.97
C LYS A 261 -1.15 -20.78 5.38
N THR A 262 -0.96 -19.92 4.38
CA THR A 262 0.33 -19.75 3.72
C THR A 262 1.35 -19.01 4.60
N PHE A 263 0.88 -18.05 5.41
CA PHE A 263 1.65 -17.25 6.37
C PHE A 263 2.72 -16.34 5.73
N ILE A 264 3.62 -16.88 4.89
CA ILE A 264 4.68 -16.11 4.23
C ILE A 264 4.39 -15.94 2.74
N TYR A 265 4.55 -14.72 2.24
CA TYR A 265 4.25 -14.34 0.86
C TYR A 265 5.40 -13.59 0.23
N LEU A 266 5.71 -13.91 -1.02
CA LEU A 266 6.66 -13.14 -1.84
C LEU A 266 5.94 -12.08 -2.66
N GLY A 267 6.59 -10.92 -2.80
CA GLY A 267 6.19 -9.94 -3.79
C GLY A 267 6.21 -10.52 -5.20
N ASP A 268 5.27 -10.13 -6.04
CA ASP A 268 5.13 -10.61 -7.41
C ASP A 268 6.43 -10.50 -8.20
N GLU A 269 7.24 -9.48 -7.91
CA GLU A 269 8.52 -9.23 -8.56
C GLU A 269 9.52 -10.38 -8.39
N PHE A 270 9.50 -11.13 -7.28
CA PHE A 270 10.36 -12.31 -7.13
C PHE A 270 10.06 -13.38 -8.16
N TYR A 271 8.78 -13.67 -8.42
CA TYR A 271 8.37 -14.64 -9.43
C TYR A 271 8.72 -14.17 -10.83
N LEU A 272 8.56 -12.87 -11.11
CA LEU A 272 8.93 -12.28 -12.40
C LEU A 272 10.44 -12.31 -12.63
N LEU A 273 11.26 -11.97 -11.63
CA LEU A 273 12.73 -12.02 -11.70
C LEU A 273 13.23 -13.45 -11.87
N ALA A 274 12.66 -14.40 -11.13
CA ALA A 274 13.02 -15.81 -11.18
C ALA A 274 12.49 -16.52 -12.46
N GLU A 275 11.62 -15.88 -13.23
CA GLU A 275 10.86 -16.50 -14.33
C GLU A 275 10.14 -17.79 -13.89
N LYS A 276 9.58 -17.77 -12.68
CA LYS A 276 8.82 -18.87 -12.09
C LYS A 276 7.32 -18.57 -12.15
N PRO A 277 6.46 -19.59 -12.22
CA PRO A 277 5.01 -19.40 -12.14
C PRO A 277 4.61 -18.82 -10.78
N PHE A 278 3.54 -18.03 -10.76
CA PHE A 278 2.89 -17.59 -9.54
C PHE A 278 2.26 -18.76 -8.78
N PRO A 279 2.16 -18.70 -7.45
CA PRO A 279 1.41 -19.67 -6.67
C PRO A 279 -0.06 -19.72 -7.09
N PRO A 280 -0.75 -20.84 -6.86
CA PRO A 280 -2.20 -20.90 -7.00
C PRO A 280 -2.91 -19.81 -6.19
N THR A 281 -4.03 -19.29 -6.71
CA THR A 281 -4.75 -18.16 -6.12
C THR A 281 -5.16 -18.41 -4.66
N GLU A 282 -5.54 -19.64 -4.32
CA GLU A 282 -5.89 -20.05 -2.97
C GLU A 282 -4.71 -20.01 -1.96
N TRP A 283 -3.47 -19.87 -2.44
CA TRP A 283 -2.29 -19.71 -1.58
C TRP A 283 -2.10 -18.28 -1.11
N TYR A 284 -2.84 -17.32 -1.65
CA TYR A 284 -2.80 -15.94 -1.19
C TYR A 284 -3.76 -15.67 -0.02
N ASP A 285 -4.54 -16.67 0.46
CA ASP A 285 -5.42 -16.61 1.65
C ASP A 285 -6.35 -15.38 1.69
N GLY A 286 -6.83 -14.91 0.54
CA GLY A 286 -7.68 -13.73 0.41
C GLY A 286 -6.89 -12.42 0.24
N PHE A 287 -5.62 -12.50 -0.13
CA PHE A 287 -4.77 -11.34 -0.48
C PHE A 287 -4.56 -10.33 0.65
N PRO A 288 -4.09 -10.74 1.83
CA PRO A 288 -3.97 -9.85 2.98
C PRO A 288 -2.92 -8.75 2.84
N GLN A 289 -2.08 -8.76 1.80
CA GLN A 289 -0.99 -7.82 1.59
C GLN A 289 -0.87 -7.31 0.14
N LEU A 290 -2.01 -7.09 -0.55
CA LEU A 290 -2.03 -6.57 -1.93
C LEU A 290 -1.25 -5.26 -2.09
N GLU A 291 -1.36 -4.33 -1.14
CA GLU A 291 -0.69 -3.04 -1.18
C GLU A 291 0.84 -3.15 -1.12
N ASN A 292 1.34 -4.30 -0.70
CA ASN A 292 2.76 -4.64 -0.70
C ASN A 292 3.27 -5.22 -2.03
N GLY A 293 2.44 -5.22 -3.07
CA GLY A 293 2.77 -5.83 -4.35
C GLY A 293 2.77 -7.36 -4.32
N ILE A 294 1.95 -7.95 -3.43
CA ILE A 294 1.82 -9.39 -3.26
C ILE A 294 0.49 -9.88 -3.79
N GLY A 295 0.53 -10.68 -4.84
CA GLY A 295 -0.64 -11.27 -5.45
C GLY A 295 -1.45 -10.31 -6.31
N LEU A 296 -0.95 -9.12 -6.64
CA LEU A 296 -1.60 -8.18 -7.56
C LEU A 296 -1.84 -8.82 -8.91
N THR A 297 -0.85 -9.53 -9.44
CA THR A 297 -0.94 -10.24 -10.71
C THR A 297 -1.97 -11.37 -10.64
N ALA A 298 -1.93 -12.19 -9.59
CA ALA A 298 -2.86 -13.30 -9.41
C ALA A 298 -4.31 -12.80 -9.23
N ASN A 299 -4.52 -11.72 -8.47
CA ASN A 299 -5.83 -11.11 -8.29
C ASN A 299 -6.36 -10.52 -9.61
N PHE A 300 -5.51 -9.82 -10.37
CA PHE A 300 -5.89 -9.30 -11.68
C PHE A 300 -6.31 -10.41 -12.65
N MET A 301 -5.56 -11.52 -12.68
CA MET A 301 -5.89 -12.68 -13.52
C MET A 301 -7.21 -13.34 -13.11
N LEU A 302 -7.46 -13.45 -11.81
CA LEU A 302 -8.73 -13.97 -11.27
C LEU A 302 -9.90 -13.09 -11.71
N GLU A 303 -9.81 -11.77 -11.47
CA GLU A 303 -10.83 -10.80 -11.88
C GLU A 303 -11.06 -10.82 -13.41
N TRP A 304 -9.97 -10.98 -14.19
CA TRP A 304 -10.04 -11.06 -15.64
C TRP A 304 -10.84 -12.28 -16.08
N ASP A 305 -10.52 -13.47 -15.57
CA ASP A 305 -11.19 -14.70 -15.94
C ASP A 305 -12.67 -14.70 -15.52
N GLU A 306 -12.98 -14.21 -14.30
CA GLU A 306 -14.36 -14.08 -13.81
C GLU A 306 -15.18 -13.10 -14.65
N ALA A 307 -14.61 -11.94 -14.99
CA ALA A 307 -15.31 -10.95 -15.80
C ALA A 307 -15.48 -11.44 -17.25
N LEU A 308 -14.45 -12.05 -17.82
CA LEU A 308 -14.51 -12.58 -19.19
C LEU A 308 -15.56 -13.67 -19.36
N ALA A 309 -15.75 -14.54 -18.37
CA ALA A 309 -16.78 -15.56 -18.38
C ALA A 309 -18.22 -14.99 -18.49
N GLN A 310 -18.42 -13.74 -18.07
CA GLN A 310 -19.71 -13.03 -18.12
C GLN A 310 -19.94 -12.31 -19.46
N MET A 311 -18.94 -12.24 -20.36
CA MET A 311 -18.93 -11.42 -21.57
C MET A 311 -19.14 -12.21 -22.88
N GLN A 312 -19.83 -13.35 -22.85
CA GLN A 312 -19.99 -14.24 -24.02
C GLN A 312 -20.70 -13.61 -25.24
N SER A 313 -21.54 -12.59 -25.02
CA SER A 313 -22.33 -11.90 -26.07
C SER A 313 -21.75 -10.54 -26.46
N PHE A 314 -20.52 -10.27 -26.12
CA PHE A 314 -19.85 -8.99 -26.41
C PHE A 314 -19.10 -9.06 -27.74
N HIS A 315 -18.90 -7.88 -28.35
CA HIS A 315 -18.14 -7.66 -29.58
C HIS A 315 -16.86 -6.86 -29.28
N PRO A 316 -15.81 -6.99 -30.09
CA PRO A 316 -14.60 -6.19 -29.89
C PRO A 316 -14.89 -4.69 -30.12
N ALA A 317 -14.42 -3.84 -29.22
CA ALA A 317 -14.33 -2.41 -29.44
C ALA A 317 -13.19 -2.07 -30.41
N ASP A 318 -13.07 -0.77 -30.78
CA ASP A 318 -11.94 -0.29 -31.58
C ASP A 318 -10.60 -0.67 -30.94
N PRO A 319 -9.59 -1.05 -31.74
CA PRO A 319 -8.28 -1.43 -31.23
C PRO A 319 -7.70 -0.38 -30.26
N ALA A 320 -7.26 -0.85 -29.11
CA ALA A 320 -6.70 -0.02 -28.04
C ALA A 320 -5.38 -0.60 -27.53
N VAL A 321 -4.53 0.29 -27.02
CA VAL A 321 -3.29 -0.11 -26.33
C VAL A 321 -3.37 0.23 -24.86
N ILE A 322 -2.76 -0.63 -24.05
CA ILE A 322 -2.69 -0.50 -22.60
C ILE A 322 -1.22 -0.45 -22.20
N PRO A 323 -0.70 0.70 -21.73
CA PRO A 323 0.67 0.81 -21.26
C PRO A 323 0.81 0.08 -19.93
N VAL A 324 1.82 -0.77 -19.83
CA VAL A 324 2.15 -1.52 -18.62
C VAL A 324 3.66 -1.54 -18.40
N GLY A 325 4.07 -1.75 -17.16
CA GLY A 325 5.48 -1.98 -16.87
C GLY A 325 5.98 -3.28 -17.51
N GLU A 326 7.29 -3.35 -17.79
CA GLU A 326 7.91 -4.49 -18.49
C GLU A 326 7.71 -5.81 -17.71
N GLY A 327 7.65 -5.76 -16.36
CA GLY A 327 7.36 -6.91 -15.53
C GLY A 327 5.95 -7.46 -15.78
N ALA A 328 4.94 -6.61 -15.74
CA ALA A 328 3.54 -6.99 -15.95
C ALA A 328 3.28 -7.47 -17.39
N TYR A 329 3.94 -6.88 -18.39
CA TYR A 329 3.75 -7.23 -19.80
C TYR A 329 3.92 -8.74 -20.06
N ARG A 330 4.97 -9.35 -19.49
CA ARG A 330 5.28 -10.78 -19.70
C ARG A 330 4.16 -11.70 -19.27
N VAL A 331 3.38 -11.30 -18.27
CA VAL A 331 2.27 -12.10 -17.73
C VAL A 331 0.95 -11.77 -18.39
N LEU A 332 0.73 -10.49 -18.75
CA LEU A 332 -0.55 -10.02 -19.27
C LEU A 332 -0.70 -10.24 -20.78
N GLU A 333 0.40 -10.26 -21.53
CA GLU A 333 0.37 -10.48 -22.99
C GLU A 333 -0.37 -11.77 -23.40
N PRO A 334 -0.15 -12.94 -22.76
CA PRO A 334 -0.90 -14.15 -23.08
C PRO A 334 -2.41 -14.03 -22.85
N LEU A 335 -2.86 -13.25 -21.86
CA LEU A 335 -4.28 -12.99 -21.62
C LEU A 335 -4.89 -12.19 -22.77
N MET A 336 -4.19 -11.16 -23.24
CA MET A 336 -4.63 -10.35 -24.38
C MET A 336 -4.65 -11.15 -25.67
N ALA A 337 -3.65 -11.99 -25.92
CA ALA A 337 -3.63 -12.88 -27.07
C ALA A 337 -4.84 -13.84 -27.10
N LYS A 338 -5.20 -14.39 -25.94
CA LYS A 338 -6.39 -15.23 -25.77
C LYS A 338 -7.68 -14.43 -26.05
N LEU A 339 -7.82 -13.23 -25.50
CA LEU A 339 -8.95 -12.33 -25.75
C LEU A 339 -9.10 -12.04 -27.23
N ASN A 340 -8.02 -11.60 -27.87
CA ASN A 340 -8.02 -11.26 -29.31
C ASN A 340 -8.42 -12.45 -30.17
N SER A 341 -7.92 -13.64 -29.86
CA SER A 341 -8.30 -14.89 -30.57
C SER A 341 -9.78 -15.24 -30.38
N GLN A 342 -10.33 -15.01 -29.18
CA GLN A 342 -11.72 -15.35 -28.86
C GLN A 342 -12.73 -14.41 -29.53
N PHE A 343 -12.43 -13.10 -29.58
CA PHE A 343 -13.35 -12.06 -30.03
C PHE A 343 -12.99 -11.47 -31.41
N GLY A 344 -11.87 -11.85 -32.01
CA GLY A 344 -11.39 -11.27 -33.28
C GLY A 344 -10.93 -9.82 -33.13
N SER A 345 -10.38 -9.46 -31.97
CA SER A 345 -9.90 -8.09 -31.67
C SER A 345 -8.39 -7.93 -31.89
N GLU A 346 -7.89 -6.69 -31.84
CA GLU A 346 -6.48 -6.34 -32.05
C GLU A 346 -5.93 -5.46 -30.90
N HIS A 347 -6.41 -5.68 -29.67
CA HIS A 347 -5.92 -4.95 -28.52
C HIS A 347 -4.53 -5.41 -28.09
N ARG A 348 -3.75 -4.53 -27.46
CA ARG A 348 -2.37 -4.86 -27.06
C ARG A 348 -2.01 -4.26 -25.71
N PHE A 349 -1.36 -5.02 -24.87
CA PHE A 349 -0.50 -4.44 -23.84
C PHE A 349 0.80 -3.94 -24.47
N VAL A 350 1.30 -2.78 -24.03
CA VAL A 350 2.54 -2.20 -24.52
C VAL A 350 3.49 -2.02 -23.34
N PRO A 351 4.65 -2.71 -23.34
CA PRO A 351 5.64 -2.51 -22.29
C PRO A 351 6.26 -1.12 -22.40
N VAL A 352 6.24 -0.38 -21.29
CA VAL A 352 6.82 0.96 -21.21
C VAL A 352 8.04 0.92 -20.28
N PRO A 353 9.25 1.22 -20.76
CA PRO A 353 10.43 1.32 -19.91
C PRO A 353 10.29 2.54 -18.99
N ASN A 354 10.65 2.34 -17.71
CA ASN A 354 10.64 3.42 -16.73
C ASN A 354 11.96 4.19 -16.79
N SER A 355 12.01 5.25 -17.61
CA SER A 355 13.18 6.11 -17.74
C SER A 355 13.33 7.08 -16.58
N PHE A 356 12.24 7.38 -15.88
CA PHE A 356 12.22 8.29 -14.74
C PHE A 356 13.06 7.76 -13.56
N PHE A 357 12.85 6.53 -13.14
CA PHE A 357 13.64 5.89 -12.08
C PHE A 357 14.86 5.16 -12.58
N GLY A 358 14.92 4.79 -13.84
CA GLY A 358 15.93 3.91 -14.42
C GLY A 358 15.43 2.47 -14.54
N GLY A 359 16.00 1.71 -15.46
CA GLY A 359 15.50 0.44 -16.00
C GLY A 359 15.39 -0.75 -15.06
N LYS A 360 15.59 -0.56 -13.73
CA LYS A 360 15.36 -1.61 -12.72
C LYS A 360 14.00 -1.49 -12.03
N VAL A 361 13.28 -0.41 -12.27
CA VAL A 361 11.90 -0.21 -11.81
C VAL A 361 10.97 -0.51 -12.98
N ASN A 362 10.27 -1.63 -12.92
CA ASN A 362 9.50 -2.21 -14.03
C ASN A 362 8.00 -2.39 -13.73
N VAL A 363 7.51 -1.84 -12.61
CA VAL A 363 6.11 -1.97 -12.19
C VAL A 363 5.21 -0.90 -12.83
N THR A 364 3.99 -1.27 -13.21
CA THR A 364 3.04 -0.39 -13.90
C THR A 364 2.70 0.86 -13.08
N GLY A 365 2.46 0.74 -11.79
CA GLY A 365 2.07 1.86 -10.92
C GLY A 365 3.13 2.96 -10.74
N LEU A 366 4.38 2.72 -11.17
CA LEU A 366 5.45 3.70 -11.13
C LEU A 366 5.79 4.30 -12.50
N LEU A 367 5.00 4.00 -13.55
CA LEU A 367 5.13 4.65 -14.85
C LEU A 367 4.74 6.11 -14.75
N THR A 368 5.50 6.96 -15.45
CA THR A 368 5.21 8.40 -15.53
C THR A 368 4.43 8.75 -16.78
N GLY A 369 3.75 9.90 -16.77
CA GLY A 369 3.09 10.43 -17.94
C GLY A 369 4.08 10.66 -19.09
N SER A 370 5.28 11.13 -18.77
CA SER A 370 6.35 11.37 -19.75
C SER A 370 6.87 10.07 -20.37
N ASP A 371 7.07 9.01 -19.59
CA ASP A 371 7.49 7.71 -20.13
C ASP A 371 6.44 7.13 -21.08
N ILE A 372 5.15 7.22 -20.72
CA ILE A 372 4.05 6.74 -21.56
C ILE A 372 3.99 7.54 -22.86
N LEU A 373 4.02 8.88 -22.82
CA LEU A 373 3.99 9.75 -24.02
C LEU A 373 5.17 9.50 -24.96
N ALA A 374 6.34 9.17 -24.43
CA ALA A 374 7.53 8.89 -25.23
C ALA A 374 7.46 7.54 -25.97
N ASN A 375 6.71 6.58 -25.45
CA ASN A 375 6.71 5.20 -25.95
C ASN A 375 5.42 4.76 -26.63
N VAL A 376 4.30 5.49 -26.45
CA VAL A 376 2.98 5.09 -26.94
C VAL A 376 2.35 6.23 -27.72
N GLN A 377 2.00 6.00 -28.99
CA GLN A 377 1.43 7.01 -29.89
C GLN A 377 0.26 6.45 -30.75
N GLU A 378 -0.58 5.64 -30.15
CA GLU A 378 -1.69 4.96 -30.83
C GLU A 378 -2.97 5.81 -30.80
N LYS A 379 -3.97 5.48 -31.66
CA LYS A 379 -5.23 6.24 -31.77
C LYS A 379 -6.09 6.16 -30.49
N LYS A 380 -6.02 5.06 -29.76
CA LYS A 380 -6.76 4.83 -28.50
C LYS A 380 -5.83 4.21 -27.47
N ILE A 381 -5.73 4.84 -26.30
CA ILE A 381 -4.99 4.34 -25.14
C ILE A 381 -5.95 4.16 -23.96
N ILE A 382 -5.80 3.06 -23.24
CA ILE A 382 -6.48 2.84 -21.96
C ILE A 382 -5.41 2.81 -20.87
N LEU A 383 -5.41 3.82 -20.02
CA LEU A 383 -4.48 3.91 -18.89
C LEU A 383 -4.97 3.05 -17.74
N PRO A 384 -4.13 2.15 -17.16
CA PRO A 384 -4.42 1.57 -15.87
C PRO A 384 -4.51 2.68 -14.80
N ASP A 385 -5.53 2.66 -13.95
CA ASP A 385 -5.72 3.70 -12.93
C ASP A 385 -4.57 3.80 -11.93
N VAL A 386 -3.84 2.71 -11.71
CA VAL A 386 -2.68 2.64 -10.82
C VAL A 386 -1.51 3.57 -11.21
N VAL A 387 -1.48 4.11 -12.45
CA VAL A 387 -0.48 5.12 -12.86
C VAL A 387 -0.81 6.53 -12.36
N LEU A 388 -1.98 6.72 -11.75
CA LEU A 388 -2.49 7.99 -11.25
C LEU A 388 -2.74 7.92 -9.75
N ASN A 389 -2.43 9.00 -9.04
CA ASN A 389 -2.85 9.16 -7.65
C ASN A 389 -4.33 9.62 -7.54
N ASN A 390 -4.82 9.83 -6.33
CA ASN A 390 -6.19 10.29 -6.08
C ASN A 390 -6.49 11.66 -6.72
N ASP A 391 -5.49 12.54 -6.83
CA ASP A 391 -5.59 13.87 -7.46
C ASP A 391 -5.48 13.81 -8.99
N LYS A 392 -5.44 12.61 -9.58
CA LYS A 392 -5.25 12.37 -11.01
C LYS A 392 -3.94 12.92 -11.57
N LEU A 393 -2.87 12.80 -10.76
CA LEU A 393 -1.51 13.13 -11.15
C LEU A 393 -0.70 11.84 -11.37
N PHE A 394 0.09 11.83 -12.44
CA PHE A 394 1.16 10.85 -12.61
C PHE A 394 2.29 11.08 -11.59
N LEU A 395 3.23 10.16 -11.54
CA LEU A 395 4.34 10.23 -10.59
C LEU A 395 5.27 11.43 -10.87
N ASP A 396 5.40 11.86 -12.14
CA ASP A 396 6.17 13.02 -12.58
C ASP A 396 5.39 14.35 -12.49
N ASP A 397 4.36 14.42 -11.65
CA ASP A 397 3.50 15.58 -11.41
C ASP A 397 2.70 16.06 -12.64
N MET A 398 2.75 15.34 -13.77
CA MET A 398 1.89 15.61 -14.90
C MET A 398 0.44 15.30 -14.54
N SER A 399 -0.48 16.22 -14.76
CA SER A 399 -1.91 15.93 -14.56
C SER A 399 -2.48 15.12 -15.73
N LEU A 400 -3.54 14.36 -15.46
CA LEU A 400 -4.29 13.65 -16.50
C LEU A 400 -4.80 14.60 -17.61
N ALA A 401 -5.17 15.83 -17.25
CA ALA A 401 -5.59 16.84 -18.22
C ALA A 401 -4.43 17.21 -19.17
N GLN A 402 -3.26 17.50 -18.63
CA GLN A 402 -2.05 17.78 -19.42
C GLN A 402 -1.63 16.60 -20.29
N PHE A 403 -1.76 15.36 -19.76
CA PHE A 403 -1.51 14.17 -20.55
C PHE A 403 -2.45 14.06 -21.74
N LYS A 404 -3.77 14.26 -21.53
CA LYS A 404 -4.79 14.23 -22.59
C LYS A 404 -4.58 15.30 -23.67
N GLU A 405 -4.08 16.47 -23.30
CA GLU A 405 -3.74 17.54 -24.27
C GLU A 405 -2.55 17.16 -25.17
N ARG A 406 -1.59 16.39 -24.63
CA ARG A 406 -0.36 16.01 -25.34
C ARG A 406 -0.49 14.69 -26.10
N TYR A 407 -1.38 13.81 -25.68
CA TYR A 407 -1.59 12.52 -26.33
C TYR A 407 -2.41 12.69 -27.61
N PRO A 408 -1.93 12.17 -28.77
CA PRO A 408 -2.58 12.44 -30.06
C PRO A 408 -3.90 11.68 -30.26
N GLY A 409 -4.24 10.72 -29.42
CA GLY A 409 -5.38 9.82 -29.51
C GLY A 409 -6.42 9.98 -28.42
N LYS A 410 -7.41 9.09 -28.41
CA LYS A 410 -8.41 8.98 -27.33
C LYS A 410 -7.77 8.38 -26.09
N VAL A 411 -8.01 8.97 -24.92
CA VAL A 411 -7.50 8.50 -23.61
C VAL A 411 -8.65 8.08 -22.73
N GLU A 412 -8.69 6.84 -22.36
CA GLU A 412 -9.61 6.24 -21.38
C GLU A 412 -8.81 5.74 -20.16
N ILE A 413 -9.49 5.43 -19.06
CA ILE A 413 -8.88 4.90 -17.84
C ILE A 413 -9.66 3.65 -17.46
N ALA A 414 -8.98 2.61 -16.99
CA ALA A 414 -9.60 1.41 -16.48
C ALA A 414 -9.13 1.12 -15.05
N LYS A 415 -10.07 0.86 -14.16
CA LYS A 415 -9.81 0.39 -12.81
C LYS A 415 -9.97 -1.14 -12.77
N GLY A 416 -8.84 -1.85 -12.62
CA GLY A 416 -8.83 -3.30 -12.57
C GLY A 416 -9.22 -4.00 -13.89
N ALA A 417 -9.31 -5.31 -13.83
CA ALA A 417 -9.54 -6.15 -15.01
C ALA A 417 -10.95 -6.02 -15.59
N LYS A 418 -11.95 -5.91 -14.72
CA LYS A 418 -13.36 -5.86 -15.14
C LYS A 418 -13.68 -4.62 -15.99
N GLU A 419 -13.26 -3.44 -15.53
CA GLU A 419 -13.48 -2.19 -16.28
C GLU A 419 -12.65 -2.18 -17.57
N LEU A 420 -11.42 -2.70 -17.53
CA LEU A 420 -10.61 -2.85 -18.72
C LEU A 420 -11.32 -3.69 -19.77
N LEU A 421 -11.85 -4.87 -19.41
CA LEU A 421 -12.60 -5.72 -20.33
C LEU A 421 -13.84 -5.02 -20.91
N HIS A 422 -14.55 -4.22 -20.12
CA HIS A 422 -15.68 -3.41 -20.63
C HIS A 422 -15.29 -2.34 -21.63
N LEU A 423 -14.04 -1.83 -21.59
CA LEU A 423 -13.51 -0.85 -22.57
C LEU A 423 -12.94 -1.51 -23.83
N LEU A 424 -12.57 -2.80 -23.73
CA LEU A 424 -12.05 -3.60 -24.85
C LEU A 424 -13.16 -4.31 -25.61
N LEU A 425 -14.31 -4.56 -24.96
CA LEU A 425 -15.46 -5.29 -25.51
C LEU A 425 -16.73 -4.46 -25.34
N GLU A 426 -17.54 -4.36 -26.40
CA GLU A 426 -18.83 -3.67 -26.42
C GLU A 426 -19.97 -4.72 -26.37
N ARG A 427 -21.10 -4.33 -25.78
CA ARG A 427 -22.26 -5.22 -25.59
C ARG A 427 -23.10 -5.32 -26.86
#